data_c99092b84f6ff7e81860b6946bf53e75
#
_entry.id   c99092b84f6ff7e81860b6946bf53e75
#
_cell.length_a   1.000
_cell.length_b   1.000
_cell.length_c   1.000
_cell.angle_alpha   90.00
_cell.angle_beta   90.00
_cell.angle_gamma   90.00
#
_symmetry.space_group_name_H-M   'P 1'
#
loop_
_entity.id
_entity.type
_entity.pdbx_description
1 polymer ?
#
loop_
_entity_poly.entity_id
_entity_poly.type
_entity_poly.pdbx_seq_one_letter_code
_entity_poly.pdbx_strand_id
1 'polypeptide(L)'
;MPLASPALGAALNEKLTLHSTLCRREAAAFQKALASGDGVVVACTQESRLFQEIAQQTEGAAGVPIRFVNIRETGGWSKDAAQATPKIAALLAVAHLPAPEPVATVSYQSAGRVLIIGALDAAEQAAALLADTLDVTLFSLGAGENGGAQERRYPVLTGKLDRLTGWLGAFELSWTQSNAIDLDLCTRCNACLAACPEDAIGFDYQINDALCKSHRSCVKACGVAGAIDFSRAPQAQTESFDLVLDLRSAPAFSQHALPQGYFSVGSSAPGRTDLMTAVVRLRGLVGEFEKPRFFAYKQKLCAHTRNTQVGCTACIDVCSASAIRSDIKGQQIVVNPSLCVGCGACTTVCPSGALTYTYPRANEQGVALKTLLSTYARAGGKNAAVLLHSGEGGTRLIGDLGRAARIDPATRGVPARVLPLALHHSASLGVDLWLSAVAYGAS
;
A
#
# COMPACT_ATOMS: atom_id res chain seq x y z
N MET A 1 25.65 20.55 -15.04
CA MET A 1 26.10 19.18 -14.77
C MET A 1 27.16 18.81 -15.77
N PRO A 2 28.39 18.53 -15.36
CA PRO A 2 29.44 18.09 -16.28
C PRO A 2 29.16 16.62 -16.67
N LEU A 3 28.91 16.37 -17.96
CA LEU A 3 28.77 15.02 -18.53
C LEU A 3 29.96 14.75 -19.45
N ALA A 4 30.78 13.77 -19.08
CA ALA A 4 31.90 13.32 -19.92
C ALA A 4 31.40 12.23 -20.89
N SER A 5 30.75 12.64 -21.99
CA SER A 5 30.16 11.74 -22.98
C SER A 5 31.13 10.65 -23.48
N PRO A 6 32.38 10.95 -23.82
CA PRO A 6 33.31 9.90 -24.27
C PRO A 6 33.59 8.84 -23.18
N ALA A 7 33.73 9.26 -21.92
CA ALA A 7 33.99 8.37 -20.81
C ALA A 7 32.75 7.51 -20.48
N LEU A 8 31.55 8.08 -20.55
CA LEU A 8 30.31 7.36 -20.40
C LEU A 8 30.09 6.31 -21.50
N GLY A 9 30.31 6.72 -22.77
CA GLY A 9 30.20 5.83 -23.91
C GLY A 9 31.20 4.69 -23.87
N ALA A 10 32.44 4.93 -23.47
CA ALA A 10 33.45 3.90 -23.29
C ALA A 10 33.10 2.91 -22.17
N ALA A 11 32.55 3.42 -21.04
CA ALA A 11 32.12 2.56 -19.92
C ALA A 11 30.94 1.66 -20.27
N LEU A 12 30.04 2.12 -21.14
CA LEU A 12 28.85 1.39 -21.59
C LEU A 12 29.08 0.58 -22.86
N ASN A 13 30.19 0.81 -23.55
CA ASN A 13 30.49 0.31 -24.90
C ASN A 13 29.41 0.72 -25.91
N GLU A 14 28.96 1.97 -25.81
CA GLU A 14 27.90 2.54 -26.64
C GLU A 14 28.26 3.97 -27.12
N LYS A 15 27.69 4.32 -28.27
CA LYS A 15 27.76 5.69 -28.77
C LYS A 15 26.61 6.50 -28.19
N LEU A 16 26.89 7.29 -27.17
CA LEU A 16 25.91 8.15 -26.54
C LEU A 16 25.67 9.44 -27.28
N THR A 17 24.41 9.85 -27.38
CA THR A 17 24.04 11.17 -27.91
C THR A 17 23.67 12.09 -26.75
N LEU A 18 24.35 13.25 -26.67
CA LEU A 18 24.04 14.28 -25.67
C LEU A 18 23.10 15.32 -26.24
N HIS A 19 22.08 15.61 -25.48
CA HIS A 19 21.07 16.62 -25.79
C HIS A 19 21.00 17.64 -24.66
N SER A 20 20.91 18.92 -24.98
CA SER A 20 20.75 19.99 -23.98
C SER A 20 19.30 20.24 -23.62
N THR A 21 18.39 20.01 -24.56
CA THR A 21 16.95 20.30 -24.44
C THR A 21 16.08 19.24 -25.10
N LEU A 22 16.37 17.96 -24.85
CA LEU A 22 15.69 16.82 -25.48
C LEU A 22 14.14 16.88 -25.35
N CYS A 23 13.66 17.31 -24.19
CA CYS A 23 12.22 17.45 -23.93
C CYS A 23 11.57 18.69 -24.58
N ARG A 24 12.32 19.51 -25.33
CA ARG A 24 11.80 20.74 -25.96
C ARG A 24 12.22 20.84 -27.43
N ARG A 25 13.38 21.46 -27.69
CA ARG A 25 13.84 21.77 -29.05
C ARG A 25 14.32 20.54 -29.81
N GLU A 26 14.74 19.50 -29.12
CA GLU A 26 15.37 18.31 -29.70
C GLU A 26 14.48 17.08 -29.64
N ALA A 27 13.15 17.23 -29.39
CA ALA A 27 12.21 16.12 -29.27
C ALA A 27 12.19 15.19 -30.51
N ALA A 28 12.44 15.73 -31.70
CA ALA A 28 12.57 14.94 -32.93
C ALA A 28 13.71 13.90 -32.87
N ALA A 29 14.76 14.12 -32.08
CA ALA A 29 15.80 13.13 -31.88
C ALA A 29 15.33 11.94 -31.05
N PHE A 30 14.47 12.18 -30.09
CA PHE A 30 13.82 11.10 -29.32
C PHE A 30 12.86 10.29 -30.20
N GLN A 31 12.03 10.94 -31.01
CA GLN A 31 11.13 10.26 -31.97
C GLN A 31 11.93 9.40 -32.96
N LYS A 32 13.06 9.93 -33.48
CA LYS A 32 13.92 9.15 -34.36
C LYS A 32 14.55 7.92 -33.66
N ALA A 33 14.92 8.06 -32.38
CA ALA A 33 15.43 6.93 -31.60
C ALA A 33 14.36 5.85 -31.38
N LEU A 34 13.10 6.23 -31.14
CA LEU A 34 11.98 5.29 -31.05
C LEU A 34 11.72 4.55 -32.37
N ALA A 35 11.83 5.24 -33.50
CA ALA A 35 11.60 4.66 -34.82
C ALA A 35 12.63 3.58 -35.21
N SER A 36 13.78 3.46 -34.49
CA SER A 36 14.71 2.34 -34.68
C SER A 36 14.17 1.00 -34.18
N GLY A 37 13.13 1.00 -33.37
CA GLY A 37 12.52 -0.22 -32.80
C GLY A 37 13.27 -0.83 -31.63
N ASP A 38 14.47 -0.31 -31.30
CA ASP A 38 15.24 -0.73 -30.12
C ASP A 38 14.72 -0.03 -28.86
N GLY A 39 14.93 -0.64 -27.71
CA GLY A 39 14.59 -0.02 -26.43
C GLY A 39 15.38 1.27 -26.20
N VAL A 40 14.72 2.33 -25.71
CA VAL A 40 15.33 3.65 -25.49
C VAL A 40 15.53 3.92 -24.01
N VAL A 41 16.73 4.33 -23.61
CA VAL A 41 17.04 4.79 -22.26
C VAL A 41 17.18 6.31 -22.25
N VAL A 42 16.30 7.00 -21.54
CA VAL A 42 16.33 8.46 -21.37
C VAL A 42 16.94 8.81 -20.02
N ALA A 43 18.08 9.48 -20.02
CA ALA A 43 18.78 9.89 -18.80
C ALA A 43 18.15 11.17 -18.18
N CYS A 44 16.82 11.15 -17.99
CA CYS A 44 16.03 12.21 -17.38
C CYS A 44 14.69 11.63 -16.91
N THR A 45 14.29 11.93 -15.67
CA THR A 45 13.00 11.50 -15.11
C THR A 45 11.98 12.62 -15.01
N GLN A 46 12.42 13.87 -15.07
CA GLN A 46 11.58 15.06 -14.89
C GLN A 46 10.39 15.11 -15.87
N GLU A 47 10.65 14.87 -17.14
CA GLU A 47 9.68 14.97 -18.22
C GLU A 47 9.27 13.59 -18.76
N SER A 48 9.30 12.57 -17.91
CA SER A 48 8.96 11.18 -18.31
C SER A 48 7.55 11.08 -18.92
N ARG A 49 6.59 11.82 -18.37
CA ARG A 49 5.22 11.89 -18.90
C ARG A 49 5.19 12.46 -20.31
N LEU A 50 5.87 13.58 -20.55
CA LEU A 50 5.96 14.17 -21.89
C LEU A 50 6.57 13.21 -22.92
N PHE A 51 7.64 12.50 -22.54
CA PHE A 51 8.25 11.50 -23.42
C PHE A 51 7.31 10.33 -23.71
N GLN A 52 6.50 9.89 -22.75
CA GLN A 52 5.47 8.88 -22.97
C GLN A 52 4.37 9.37 -23.91
N GLU A 53 3.91 10.62 -23.77
CA GLU A 53 2.93 11.24 -24.66
C GLU A 53 3.48 11.37 -26.09
N ILE A 54 4.76 11.80 -26.25
CA ILE A 54 5.42 11.86 -27.57
C ILE A 54 5.53 10.46 -28.19
N ALA A 55 5.85 9.44 -27.40
CA ALA A 55 5.96 8.06 -27.89
C ALA A 55 4.62 7.53 -28.40
N GLN A 56 3.51 7.81 -27.68
CA GLN A 56 2.16 7.43 -28.11
C GLN A 56 1.77 8.08 -29.44
N GLN A 57 2.29 9.28 -29.73
CA GLN A 57 2.02 10.02 -30.96
C GLN A 57 3.01 9.70 -32.10
N THR A 58 4.05 8.90 -31.82
CA THR A 58 5.09 8.56 -32.81
C THR A 58 4.71 7.26 -33.52
N GLU A 59 4.58 7.34 -34.84
CA GLU A 59 4.30 6.18 -35.67
C GLU A 59 5.43 5.14 -35.56
N GLY A 60 5.04 3.86 -35.40
CA GLY A 60 6.00 2.76 -35.25
C GLY A 60 6.63 2.63 -33.85
N ALA A 61 6.32 3.51 -32.90
CA ALA A 61 6.86 3.45 -31.52
C ALA A 61 6.04 2.55 -30.60
N ALA A 62 4.92 2.00 -31.05
CA ALA A 62 4.06 1.13 -30.23
C ALA A 62 4.86 -0.11 -29.76
N GLY A 63 4.91 -0.30 -28.44
CA GLY A 63 5.63 -1.43 -27.83
C GLY A 63 7.13 -1.25 -27.64
N VAL A 64 7.74 -0.15 -28.10
CA VAL A 64 9.16 0.13 -27.85
C VAL A 64 9.39 0.44 -26.36
N PRO A 65 10.23 -0.31 -25.64
CA PRO A 65 10.46 -0.08 -24.21
C PRO A 65 11.19 1.25 -24.00
N ILE A 66 10.61 2.13 -23.15
CA ILE A 66 11.24 3.39 -22.75
C ILE A 66 11.58 3.31 -21.28
N ARG A 67 12.83 3.55 -20.92
CA ARG A 67 13.31 3.56 -19.54
C ARG A 67 13.87 4.92 -19.18
N PHE A 68 13.57 5.38 -17.97
CA PHE A 68 14.01 6.68 -17.48
C PHE A 68 15.00 6.50 -16.35
N VAL A 69 16.13 7.22 -16.41
CA VAL A 69 17.18 7.18 -15.39
C VAL A 69 17.39 8.55 -14.80
N ASN A 70 17.28 8.64 -13.49
CA ASN A 70 17.60 9.86 -12.76
C ASN A 70 19.12 10.00 -12.62
N ILE A 71 19.73 10.91 -13.36
CA ILE A 71 21.17 11.18 -13.29
C ILE A 71 21.51 12.52 -12.66
N ARG A 72 20.55 13.45 -12.59
CA ARG A 72 20.77 14.80 -12.06
C ARG A 72 20.75 14.80 -10.54
N GLU A 73 19.62 14.41 -9.98
CA GLU A 73 19.36 14.38 -8.54
C GLU A 73 20.22 13.32 -7.85
N THR A 74 20.46 12.19 -8.49
CA THR A 74 21.25 11.09 -7.91
C THR A 74 22.76 11.34 -7.93
N GLY A 75 23.26 12.25 -8.77
CA GLY A 75 24.71 12.46 -8.91
C GLY A 75 25.12 13.81 -9.49
N GLY A 76 24.46 14.25 -10.57
CA GLY A 76 24.88 15.44 -11.32
C GLY A 76 24.71 16.77 -10.58
N TRP A 77 23.94 16.80 -9.51
CA TRP A 77 23.72 17.99 -8.67
C TRP A 77 24.38 17.89 -7.28
N SER A 78 25.07 16.79 -6.98
CA SER A 78 25.87 16.70 -5.75
C SER A 78 27.09 17.63 -5.79
N LYS A 79 27.68 17.91 -4.62
CA LYS A 79 28.89 18.76 -4.52
C LYS A 79 30.11 18.16 -5.22
N ASP A 80 30.16 16.86 -5.36
CA ASP A 80 31.18 16.09 -6.05
C ASP A 80 30.76 15.61 -7.45
N ALA A 81 29.83 16.31 -8.08
CA ALA A 81 29.27 15.98 -9.41
C ALA A 81 30.33 15.79 -10.50
N ALA A 82 31.49 16.46 -10.41
CA ALA A 82 32.60 16.24 -11.32
C ALA A 82 33.14 14.80 -11.30
N GLN A 83 32.94 14.06 -10.21
CA GLN A 83 33.34 12.67 -10.02
C GLN A 83 32.19 11.68 -10.28
N ALA A 84 31.00 12.16 -10.67
CA ALA A 84 29.80 11.33 -10.79
C ALA A 84 29.73 10.48 -12.08
N THR A 85 30.64 10.64 -13.02
CA THR A 85 30.68 9.89 -14.29
C THR A 85 30.59 8.37 -14.09
N PRO A 86 31.38 7.74 -13.19
CA PRO A 86 31.26 6.28 -12.92
C PRO A 86 29.89 5.87 -12.40
N LYS A 87 29.29 6.66 -11.51
CA LYS A 87 27.94 6.42 -10.99
C LYS A 87 26.90 6.50 -12.10
N ILE A 88 26.96 7.54 -12.93
CA ILE A 88 26.02 7.74 -14.04
C ILE A 88 26.12 6.57 -15.03
N ALA A 89 27.33 6.12 -15.37
CA ALA A 89 27.54 4.94 -16.20
C ALA A 89 26.92 3.68 -15.58
N ALA A 90 27.11 3.48 -14.28
CA ALA A 90 26.56 2.33 -13.57
C ALA A 90 25.03 2.33 -13.55
N LEU A 91 24.41 3.49 -13.30
CA LEU A 91 22.94 3.62 -13.32
C LEU A 91 22.35 3.38 -14.72
N LEU A 92 23.00 3.89 -15.75
CA LEU A 92 22.60 3.65 -17.13
C LEU A 92 22.75 2.17 -17.50
N ALA A 93 23.85 1.50 -17.10
CA ALA A 93 24.04 0.07 -17.35
C ALA A 93 22.94 -0.80 -16.71
N VAL A 94 22.51 -0.46 -15.49
CA VAL A 94 21.38 -1.17 -14.84
C VAL A 94 20.09 -0.96 -15.61
N ALA A 95 19.87 0.24 -16.15
CA ALA A 95 18.68 0.52 -16.95
C ALA A 95 18.65 -0.24 -18.30
N HIS A 96 19.78 -0.70 -18.81
CA HIS A 96 19.85 -1.54 -20.00
C HIS A 96 19.57 -3.02 -19.75
N LEU A 97 19.53 -3.46 -18.49
CA LEU A 97 19.17 -4.83 -18.17
C LEU A 97 17.76 -5.17 -18.69
N PRO A 98 17.50 -6.42 -19.08
CA PRO A 98 16.15 -6.83 -19.46
C PRO A 98 15.17 -6.56 -18.34
N ALA A 99 13.90 -6.34 -18.67
CA ALA A 99 12.86 -6.20 -17.66
C ALA A 99 12.77 -7.49 -16.83
N PRO A 100 12.50 -7.40 -15.50
CA PRO A 100 12.25 -8.58 -14.69
C PRO A 100 11.14 -9.44 -15.28
N GLU A 101 11.24 -10.75 -15.09
CA GLU A 101 10.20 -11.67 -15.55
C GLU A 101 8.86 -11.34 -14.89
N PRO A 102 7.74 -11.32 -15.62
CA PRO A 102 6.43 -11.11 -15.06
C PRO A 102 6.13 -12.11 -13.94
N VAL A 103 5.49 -11.65 -12.89
CA VAL A 103 5.00 -12.50 -11.81
C VAL A 103 3.49 -12.62 -11.88
N ALA A 104 2.95 -13.72 -11.34
CA ALA A 104 1.50 -13.88 -11.24
C ALA A 104 0.89 -12.72 -10.45
N THR A 105 -0.32 -12.30 -10.81
CA THR A 105 -1.06 -11.26 -10.13
C THR A 105 -2.07 -11.82 -9.13
N VAL A 106 -2.50 -10.98 -8.22
CA VAL A 106 -3.61 -11.20 -7.29
C VAL A 106 -4.66 -10.14 -7.60
N SER A 107 -5.84 -10.60 -8.00
CA SER A 107 -6.93 -9.70 -8.36
C SER A 107 -7.85 -9.40 -7.17
N TYR A 108 -8.42 -8.21 -7.16
CA TYR A 108 -9.44 -7.73 -6.24
C TYR A 108 -10.59 -7.16 -7.05
N GLN A 109 -11.80 -7.35 -6.56
CA GLN A 109 -12.99 -6.71 -7.11
C GLN A 109 -13.69 -5.94 -6.01
N SER A 110 -14.06 -4.71 -6.29
CA SER A 110 -14.79 -3.83 -5.39
C SER A 110 -15.97 -3.22 -6.12
N ALA A 111 -17.17 -3.53 -5.69
CA ALA A 111 -18.40 -2.88 -6.18
C ALA A 111 -18.64 -1.53 -5.50
N GLY A 112 -17.84 -1.18 -4.49
CA GLY A 112 -17.94 0.08 -3.77
C GLY A 112 -18.85 0.03 -2.54
N ARG A 113 -19.19 -1.16 -2.02
CA ARG A 113 -19.93 -1.29 -0.76
C ARG A 113 -19.03 -0.95 0.41
N VAL A 114 -19.26 0.20 1.04
CA VAL A 114 -18.42 0.71 2.15
C VAL A 114 -19.17 0.61 3.49
N LEU A 115 -18.48 0.04 4.47
CA LEU A 115 -18.90 0.05 5.87
C LEU A 115 -18.22 1.21 6.60
N ILE A 116 -18.98 2.09 7.24
CA ILE A 116 -18.48 3.14 8.11
C ILE A 116 -18.80 2.78 9.56
N ILE A 117 -17.78 2.65 10.40
CA ILE A 117 -17.91 2.25 11.80
C ILE A 117 -17.62 3.45 12.71
N GLY A 118 -18.57 3.86 13.56
CA GLY A 118 -18.35 4.95 14.49
C GLY A 118 -19.62 5.44 15.20
N ALA A 119 -19.50 6.56 15.90
CA ALA A 119 -20.69 7.26 16.41
C ALA A 119 -21.55 7.74 15.24
N LEU A 120 -22.86 7.71 15.39
CA LEU A 120 -23.82 7.92 14.29
C LEU A 120 -23.60 9.27 13.59
N ASP A 121 -23.45 10.34 14.35
CA ASP A 121 -23.24 11.70 13.82
C ASP A 121 -21.97 11.82 12.98
N ALA A 122 -20.85 11.28 13.44
CA ALA A 122 -19.59 11.26 12.70
C ALA A 122 -19.67 10.36 11.46
N ALA A 123 -20.35 9.22 11.59
CA ALA A 123 -20.52 8.29 10.48
C ALA A 123 -21.43 8.88 9.38
N GLU A 124 -22.50 9.60 9.72
CA GLU A 124 -23.36 10.31 8.76
C GLU A 124 -22.63 11.43 8.02
N GLN A 125 -21.76 12.18 8.73
CA GLN A 125 -20.92 13.19 8.09
C GLN A 125 -19.94 12.58 7.09
N ALA A 126 -19.30 11.48 7.44
CA ALA A 126 -18.40 10.75 6.54
C ALA A 126 -19.17 10.14 5.35
N ALA A 127 -20.36 9.61 5.59
CA ALA A 127 -21.25 9.06 4.57
C ALA A 127 -21.64 10.09 3.51
N ALA A 128 -21.95 11.31 3.92
CA ALA A 128 -22.30 12.41 3.02
C ALA A 128 -21.18 12.75 2.02
N LEU A 129 -19.91 12.45 2.36
CA LEU A 129 -18.75 12.65 1.49
C LEU A 129 -18.49 11.49 0.52
N LEU A 130 -19.16 10.35 0.71
CA LEU A 130 -18.91 9.11 -0.03
C LEU A 130 -20.11 8.62 -0.85
N ALA A 131 -21.34 8.97 -0.43
CA ALA A 131 -22.58 8.39 -0.96
C ALA A 131 -22.90 8.72 -2.42
N ASP A 132 -22.22 9.70 -3.02
CA ASP A 132 -22.33 9.98 -4.46
C ASP A 132 -21.54 8.99 -5.34
N THR A 133 -20.62 8.22 -4.74
CA THR A 133 -19.75 7.28 -5.44
C THR A 133 -19.78 5.87 -4.88
N LEU A 134 -20.13 5.69 -3.60
CA LEU A 134 -20.08 4.41 -2.90
C LEU A 134 -21.46 4.05 -2.31
N ASP A 135 -21.73 2.76 -2.20
CA ASP A 135 -22.88 2.22 -1.48
C ASP A 135 -22.56 2.13 0.01
N VAL A 136 -23.13 3.06 0.78
CA VAL A 136 -22.75 3.30 2.17
C VAL A 136 -23.66 2.57 3.15
N THR A 137 -23.07 1.82 4.07
CA THR A 137 -23.73 1.26 5.25
C THR A 137 -23.01 1.74 6.51
N LEU A 138 -23.76 2.16 7.53
CA LEU A 138 -23.23 2.63 8.80
C LEU A 138 -23.33 1.52 9.85
N PHE A 139 -22.28 1.35 10.65
CA PHE A 139 -22.34 0.57 11.89
C PHE A 139 -22.22 1.55 13.08
N SER A 140 -23.36 1.80 13.73
CA SER A 140 -23.44 2.77 14.83
C SER A 140 -22.95 2.15 16.15
N LEU A 141 -22.07 2.89 16.84
CA LEU A 141 -21.60 2.61 18.20
C LEU A 141 -22.19 3.57 19.24
N GLY A 142 -23.29 4.19 18.93
CA GLY A 142 -23.99 5.19 19.73
C GLY A 142 -24.32 6.44 18.93
N ALA A 143 -25.15 7.33 19.49
CA ALA A 143 -25.66 8.50 18.80
C ALA A 143 -24.58 9.54 18.47
N GLY A 144 -23.50 9.63 19.27
CA GLY A 144 -22.48 10.65 19.17
C GLY A 144 -22.82 11.93 19.92
N GLU A 145 -21.97 12.94 19.85
CA GLU A 145 -22.14 14.21 20.58
C GLU A 145 -23.35 15.03 20.08
N ASN A 146 -23.63 14.95 18.78
CA ASN A 146 -24.72 15.69 18.15
C ASN A 146 -26.00 14.86 17.96
N GLY A 147 -26.02 13.62 18.45
CA GLY A 147 -27.22 12.78 18.51
C GLY A 147 -27.67 12.11 17.21
N GLY A 148 -27.01 12.37 16.09
CA GLY A 148 -27.43 11.87 14.77
C GLY A 148 -28.70 12.56 14.23
N ALA A 149 -29.07 12.25 12.98
CA ALA A 149 -30.27 12.77 12.34
C ALA A 149 -31.47 11.84 12.51
N GLN A 150 -32.68 12.42 12.70
CA GLN A 150 -33.92 11.66 12.72
C GLN A 150 -34.19 10.98 11.37
N GLU A 151 -33.94 11.72 10.27
CA GLU A 151 -34.05 11.20 8.91
C GLU A 151 -32.82 10.34 8.57
N ARG A 152 -33.05 9.07 8.31
CA ARG A 152 -31.98 8.15 7.92
C ARG A 152 -31.88 8.06 6.41
N ARG A 153 -30.76 8.49 5.90
CA ARG A 153 -30.43 8.44 4.47
C ARG A 153 -29.69 7.16 4.10
N TYR A 154 -29.11 6.47 5.08
CA TYR A 154 -28.27 5.30 4.88
C TYR A 154 -28.75 4.12 5.73
N PRO A 155 -28.52 2.85 5.31
CA PRO A 155 -28.68 1.69 6.17
C PRO A 155 -27.82 1.82 7.42
N VAL A 156 -28.37 1.51 8.58
CA VAL A 156 -27.67 1.57 9.86
C VAL A 156 -27.77 0.23 10.57
N LEU A 157 -26.62 -0.40 10.76
CA LEU A 157 -26.44 -1.57 11.58
C LEU A 157 -26.11 -1.16 13.01
N THR A 158 -26.57 -1.95 13.98
CA THR A 158 -26.37 -1.65 15.40
C THR A 158 -26.13 -2.94 16.17
N GLY A 159 -25.43 -2.83 17.30
CA GLY A 159 -25.11 -3.95 18.16
C GLY A 159 -23.65 -3.96 18.62
N LYS A 160 -23.21 -5.09 19.11
CA LYS A 160 -21.83 -5.31 19.53
C LYS A 160 -21.02 -5.83 18.34
N LEU A 161 -20.00 -5.11 17.90
CA LEU A 161 -19.06 -5.59 16.91
C LEU A 161 -18.22 -6.71 17.53
N ASP A 162 -18.32 -7.91 17.00
CA ASP A 162 -17.60 -9.08 17.51
C ASP A 162 -16.28 -9.27 16.72
N ARG A 163 -16.34 -9.16 15.38
CA ARG A 163 -15.19 -9.41 14.53
C ARG A 163 -15.29 -8.66 13.20
N LEU A 164 -14.16 -8.14 12.75
CA LEU A 164 -13.98 -7.65 11.39
C LEU A 164 -12.72 -8.29 10.80
N THR A 165 -12.85 -8.92 9.64
CA THR A 165 -11.73 -9.58 8.94
C THR A 165 -11.82 -9.32 7.46
N GLY A 166 -10.74 -9.59 6.69
CA GLY A 166 -10.78 -9.50 5.24
C GLY A 166 -9.82 -8.49 4.67
N TRP A 167 -10.08 -8.10 3.45
CA TRP A 167 -9.29 -7.23 2.58
C TRP A 167 -10.20 -6.58 1.53
N LEU A 168 -9.66 -5.69 0.70
CA LEU A 168 -10.37 -5.00 -0.39
C LEU A 168 -11.25 -5.98 -1.19
N GLY A 169 -12.55 -5.69 -1.27
CA GLY A 169 -13.56 -6.50 -1.94
C GLY A 169 -14.04 -7.74 -1.17
N ALA A 170 -13.51 -7.99 0.05
CA ALA A 170 -13.84 -9.19 0.82
C ALA A 170 -13.70 -8.98 2.34
N PHE A 171 -14.18 -7.86 2.86
CA PHE A 171 -14.32 -7.69 4.30
C PHE A 171 -15.57 -8.40 4.80
N GLU A 172 -15.47 -9.03 5.96
CA GLU A 172 -16.56 -9.68 6.67
C GLU A 172 -16.70 -9.06 8.05
N LEU A 173 -17.87 -8.47 8.30
CA LEU A 173 -18.29 -7.97 9.59
C LEU A 173 -19.15 -9.02 10.26
N SER A 174 -18.80 -9.41 11.50
CA SER A 174 -19.65 -10.22 12.39
C SER A 174 -20.00 -9.39 13.62
N TRP A 175 -21.29 -9.35 13.96
CA TRP A 175 -21.75 -8.62 15.14
C TRP A 175 -22.92 -9.33 15.82
N THR A 176 -23.12 -9.03 17.09
CA THR A 176 -24.26 -9.50 17.86
C THR A 176 -25.26 -8.36 18.00
N GLN A 177 -26.44 -8.53 17.39
CA GLN A 177 -27.55 -7.63 17.57
C GLN A 177 -28.29 -7.99 18.86
N SER A 178 -28.13 -7.14 19.87
CA SER A 178 -28.73 -7.33 21.21
C SER A 178 -29.67 -6.20 21.62
N ASN A 179 -29.95 -5.26 20.68
CA ASN A 179 -30.84 -4.14 20.97
C ASN A 179 -32.27 -4.60 21.22
N ALA A 180 -32.87 -4.07 22.28
CA ALA A 180 -34.27 -4.30 22.58
C ALA A 180 -35.23 -3.65 21.57
N ILE A 181 -34.76 -2.68 20.78
CA ILE A 181 -35.52 -2.01 19.72
C ILE A 181 -35.29 -2.72 18.39
N ASP A 182 -36.37 -3.24 17.80
CA ASP A 182 -36.40 -3.79 16.45
C ASP A 182 -36.39 -2.65 15.44
N LEU A 183 -35.29 -2.52 14.69
CA LEU A 183 -35.16 -1.45 13.72
C LEU A 183 -36.02 -1.64 12.46
N ASP A 184 -36.44 -2.87 12.17
CA ASP A 184 -37.33 -3.19 11.07
C ASP A 184 -38.82 -2.90 11.43
N LEU A 185 -39.20 -3.04 12.69
CA LEU A 185 -40.52 -2.68 13.20
C LEU A 185 -40.59 -1.21 13.61
N CYS A 186 -39.46 -0.57 13.89
CA CYS A 186 -39.39 0.81 14.39
C CYS A 186 -39.78 1.83 13.33
N THR A 187 -40.90 2.53 13.57
CA THR A 187 -41.39 3.61 12.69
C THR A 187 -40.63 4.94 12.85
N ARG A 188 -39.68 5.00 13.79
CA ARG A 188 -38.88 6.23 14.09
C ARG A 188 -39.74 7.42 14.49
N CYS A 189 -40.87 7.18 15.16
CA CYS A 189 -41.80 8.23 15.63
C CYS A 189 -41.28 9.03 16.84
N ASN A 190 -40.14 8.66 17.43
CA ASN A 190 -39.48 9.31 18.57
C ASN A 190 -40.29 9.28 19.89
N ALA A 191 -41.44 8.63 19.93
CA ALA A 191 -42.24 8.55 21.17
C ALA A 191 -41.47 7.91 22.33
N CYS A 192 -40.63 6.92 22.05
CA CYS A 192 -39.81 6.25 23.06
C CYS A 192 -38.68 7.15 23.61
N LEU A 193 -38.10 8.04 22.77
CA LEU A 193 -37.11 9.02 23.21
C LEU A 193 -37.76 10.00 24.19
N ALA A 194 -38.89 10.60 23.78
CA ALA A 194 -39.62 11.55 24.61
C ALA A 194 -40.18 10.94 25.93
N ALA A 195 -40.47 9.61 25.94
CA ALA A 195 -40.97 8.93 27.10
C ALA A 195 -39.89 8.41 28.05
N CYS A 196 -38.60 8.50 27.69
CA CYS A 196 -37.50 8.00 28.51
C CYS A 196 -37.04 9.08 29.50
N PRO A 197 -37.26 8.93 30.84
CA PRO A 197 -36.87 9.96 31.80
C PRO A 197 -35.35 10.05 32.01
N GLU A 198 -34.58 9.08 31.54
CA GLU A 198 -33.11 9.01 31.69
C GLU A 198 -32.39 9.34 30.37
N ASP A 199 -33.10 9.78 29.33
CA ASP A 199 -32.54 10.03 27.99
C ASP A 199 -31.67 8.88 27.47
N ALA A 200 -32.00 7.64 27.87
CA ALA A 200 -31.23 6.45 27.54
C ALA A 200 -31.41 5.95 26.10
N ILE A 201 -32.22 6.61 25.28
CA ILE A 201 -32.51 6.25 23.88
C ILE A 201 -32.19 7.44 23.00
N GLY A 202 -31.19 7.30 22.10
CA GLY A 202 -30.82 8.31 21.13
C GLY A 202 -31.48 8.12 19.74
N PHE A 203 -31.13 8.96 18.78
CA PHE A 203 -31.59 8.84 17.39
C PHE A 203 -30.97 7.66 16.62
N ASP A 204 -30.00 6.94 17.21
CA ASP A 204 -29.55 5.65 16.75
C ASP A 204 -30.54 4.53 17.07
N TYR A 205 -31.58 4.83 17.85
CA TYR A 205 -32.58 3.88 18.35
C TYR A 205 -31.93 2.69 19.06
N GLN A 206 -30.88 2.96 19.82
CA GLN A 206 -30.24 2.03 20.75
C GLN A 206 -30.61 2.41 22.19
N ILE A 207 -30.70 1.42 23.04
CA ILE A 207 -30.81 1.65 24.47
C ILE A 207 -29.42 1.63 25.08
N ASN A 208 -29.03 2.74 25.70
CA ASN A 208 -27.80 2.82 26.48
C ASN A 208 -28.02 2.16 27.84
N ASP A 209 -27.51 0.94 28.01
CA ASP A 209 -27.68 0.14 29.24
C ASP A 209 -27.10 0.82 30.49
N ALA A 210 -26.08 1.66 30.33
CA ALA A 210 -25.49 2.39 31.46
C ALA A 210 -26.43 3.48 32.01
N LEU A 211 -27.27 4.08 31.15
CA LEU A 211 -28.24 5.11 31.53
C LEU A 211 -29.61 4.51 31.88
N CYS A 212 -29.97 3.37 31.27
CA CYS A 212 -31.29 2.77 31.39
C CYS A 212 -31.57 2.27 32.80
N LYS A 213 -32.61 2.83 33.47
CA LYS A 213 -33.10 2.41 34.80
C LYS A 213 -34.29 1.43 34.70
N SER A 214 -34.58 0.90 33.52
CA SER A 214 -35.63 -0.10 33.29
C SER A 214 -37.07 0.35 33.63
N HIS A 215 -37.39 1.64 33.49
CA HIS A 215 -38.73 2.17 33.73
C HIS A 215 -39.80 1.60 32.79
N ARG A 216 -39.40 1.07 31.62
CA ARG A 216 -40.32 0.50 30.60
C ARG A 216 -41.33 1.51 30.03
N SER A 217 -41.17 2.82 30.27
CA SER A 217 -42.02 3.86 29.68
C SER A 217 -41.93 3.85 28.16
N CYS A 218 -40.75 3.57 27.58
CA CYS A 218 -40.54 3.41 26.17
C CYS A 218 -41.35 2.29 25.52
N VAL A 219 -41.54 1.16 26.23
CA VAL A 219 -42.37 0.04 25.73
C VAL A 219 -43.84 0.48 25.64
N LYS A 220 -44.35 1.20 26.66
CA LYS A 220 -45.70 1.73 26.64
C LYS A 220 -45.91 2.76 25.54
N ALA A 221 -44.93 3.65 25.31
CA ALA A 221 -44.98 4.64 24.27
C ALA A 221 -44.89 4.05 22.85
N CYS A 222 -44.18 2.92 22.69
CA CYS A 222 -44.09 2.22 21.42
C CYS A 222 -45.36 1.46 21.01
N GLY A 223 -46.25 1.18 21.98
CA GLY A 223 -47.60 0.66 21.88
C GLY A 223 -47.93 -0.15 20.61
N VAL A 224 -48.45 0.54 19.60
CA VAL A 224 -48.96 -0.09 18.38
C VAL A 224 -47.87 -0.72 17.51
N ALA A 225 -46.68 -0.14 17.44
CA ALA A 225 -45.59 -0.66 16.62
C ALA A 225 -44.95 -1.90 17.23
N GLY A 226 -45.00 -2.04 18.59
CA GLY A 226 -44.44 -3.19 19.30
C GLY A 226 -42.95 -3.43 19.06
N ALA A 227 -42.23 -2.39 18.64
CA ALA A 227 -40.84 -2.53 18.23
C ALA A 227 -39.87 -2.69 19.41
N ILE A 228 -40.31 -2.50 20.68
CA ILE A 228 -39.44 -2.58 21.86
C ILE A 228 -39.74 -3.80 22.69
N ASP A 229 -38.83 -4.77 22.64
CA ASP A 229 -38.91 -6.02 23.42
C ASP A 229 -37.58 -6.32 24.11
N PHE A 230 -37.53 -6.19 25.41
CA PHE A 230 -36.36 -6.47 26.24
C PHE A 230 -36.09 -7.97 26.46
N SER A 231 -37.01 -8.83 26.04
CA SER A 231 -36.84 -10.29 26.11
C SER A 231 -36.21 -10.86 24.84
N ARG A 232 -35.95 -10.02 23.82
CA ARG A 232 -35.35 -10.42 22.57
C ARG A 232 -33.99 -11.06 22.81
N ALA A 233 -33.81 -12.28 22.32
CA ALA A 233 -32.54 -12.98 22.37
C ALA A 233 -31.52 -12.31 21.43
N PRO A 234 -30.24 -12.17 21.84
CA PRO A 234 -29.15 -11.70 20.96
C PRO A 234 -29.06 -12.57 19.71
N GLN A 235 -28.88 -11.94 18.56
CA GLN A 235 -28.74 -12.60 17.26
C GLN A 235 -27.38 -12.30 16.67
N ALA A 236 -26.62 -13.35 16.33
CA ALA A 236 -25.38 -13.22 15.58
C ALA A 236 -25.71 -12.93 14.11
N GLN A 237 -25.08 -11.91 13.57
CA GLN A 237 -25.23 -11.45 12.20
C GLN A 237 -23.86 -11.41 11.51
N THR A 238 -23.84 -11.59 10.18
CA THR A 238 -22.64 -11.49 9.37
C THR A 238 -22.97 -10.85 8.04
N GLU A 239 -22.17 -9.88 7.60
CA GLU A 239 -22.34 -9.20 6.31
C GLU A 239 -20.99 -8.88 5.67
N SER A 240 -20.97 -8.87 4.33
CA SER A 240 -19.75 -8.62 3.56
C SER A 240 -19.73 -7.21 2.98
N PHE A 241 -18.53 -6.60 2.95
CA PHE A 241 -18.28 -5.27 2.43
C PHE A 241 -17.00 -5.26 1.59
N ASP A 242 -16.90 -4.31 0.67
CA ASP A 242 -15.68 -4.16 -0.15
C ASP A 242 -14.65 -3.27 0.53
N LEU A 243 -15.12 -2.28 1.28
CA LEU A 243 -14.35 -1.18 1.85
C LEU A 243 -14.78 -0.94 3.30
N VAL A 244 -13.84 -0.45 4.12
CA VAL A 244 -14.15 -0.10 5.52
C VAL A 244 -13.52 1.25 5.89
N LEU A 245 -14.32 2.13 6.48
CA LEU A 245 -13.89 3.35 7.14
C LEU A 245 -14.15 3.24 8.65
N ASP A 246 -13.11 3.13 9.43
CA ASP A 246 -13.18 2.96 10.88
C ASP A 246 -12.84 4.26 11.61
N LEU A 247 -13.85 4.90 12.17
CA LEU A 247 -13.75 6.17 12.89
C LEU A 247 -13.47 5.99 14.40
N ARG A 248 -13.30 4.74 14.86
CA ARG A 248 -13.10 4.45 16.27
C ARG A 248 -11.72 4.85 16.76
N SER A 249 -11.61 5.17 18.05
CA SER A 249 -10.33 5.38 18.73
C SER A 249 -9.48 4.11 18.77
N ALA A 250 -10.11 2.93 18.94
CA ALA A 250 -9.47 1.61 18.87
C ALA A 250 -9.85 0.92 17.55
N PRO A 251 -8.95 0.88 16.54
CA PRO A 251 -9.25 0.31 15.23
C PRO A 251 -9.44 -1.20 15.29
N ALA A 252 -10.17 -1.76 14.31
CA ALA A 252 -10.41 -3.20 14.22
C ALA A 252 -9.14 -4.02 13.95
N PHE A 253 -8.19 -3.42 13.22
CA PHE A 253 -6.93 -4.05 12.88
C PHE A 253 -5.78 -3.35 13.59
N SER A 254 -4.93 -4.12 14.27
CA SER A 254 -3.79 -3.63 15.04
C SER A 254 -2.43 -3.97 14.41
N GLN A 255 -2.41 -4.74 13.32
CA GLN A 255 -1.17 -5.09 12.63
C GLN A 255 -0.52 -3.85 12.00
N HIS A 256 0.80 -3.86 11.89
CA HIS A 256 1.57 -2.74 11.34
C HIS A 256 1.18 -2.39 9.90
N ALA A 257 0.94 -3.39 9.07
CA ALA A 257 0.44 -3.22 7.71
C ALA A 257 -1.04 -3.57 7.66
N LEU A 258 -1.89 -2.55 7.56
CA LEU A 258 -3.34 -2.68 7.50
C LEU A 258 -3.79 -3.35 6.18
N PRO A 259 -4.92 -4.08 6.19
CA PRO A 259 -5.50 -4.63 4.97
C PRO A 259 -5.81 -3.53 3.96
N GLN A 260 -5.60 -3.81 2.68
CA GLN A 260 -5.99 -2.89 1.62
C GLN A 260 -7.52 -2.69 1.64
N GLY A 261 -7.99 -1.48 1.43
CA GLY A 261 -9.42 -1.12 1.51
C GLY A 261 -9.93 -0.78 2.91
N TYR A 262 -9.11 -0.97 3.96
CA TYR A 262 -9.42 -0.55 5.32
C TYR A 262 -8.71 0.75 5.67
N PHE A 263 -9.45 1.72 6.15
CA PHE A 263 -8.95 3.04 6.60
C PHE A 263 -9.38 3.31 8.02
N SER A 264 -8.41 3.56 8.90
CA SER A 264 -8.66 4.03 10.27
C SER A 264 -8.33 5.50 10.37
N VAL A 265 -9.27 6.29 10.89
CA VAL A 265 -9.14 7.75 11.04
C VAL A 265 -8.61 8.10 12.42
N GLY A 266 -7.63 9.01 12.50
CA GLY A 266 -7.07 9.53 13.74
C GLY A 266 -5.68 10.10 13.56
N SER A 267 -5.25 10.97 14.48
CA SER A 267 -4.06 11.81 14.28
C SER A 267 -2.73 11.24 14.78
N SER A 268 -2.69 10.16 15.56
CA SER A 268 -1.50 9.87 16.37
C SER A 268 -0.97 8.44 16.34
N ALA A 269 -1.58 7.50 15.62
CA ALA A 269 -1.11 6.11 15.59
C ALA A 269 -0.60 5.72 14.19
N PRO A 270 0.43 4.85 14.09
CA PRO A 270 0.87 4.30 12.81
C PRO A 270 -0.28 3.65 12.05
N GLY A 271 -0.38 3.93 10.74
CA GLY A 271 -1.44 3.41 9.87
C GLY A 271 -2.76 4.18 9.89
N ARG A 272 -2.89 5.22 10.73
CA ARG A 272 -4.03 6.13 10.70
C ARG A 272 -3.83 7.24 9.69
N THR A 273 -4.94 7.72 9.11
CA THR A 273 -4.96 8.82 8.17
C THR A 273 -6.01 9.87 8.59
N ASP A 274 -5.92 11.06 8.05
CA ASP A 274 -6.99 12.05 8.20
C ASP A 274 -8.22 11.64 7.37
N LEU A 275 -9.40 12.11 7.79
CA LEU A 275 -10.67 11.75 7.17
C LEU A 275 -10.71 12.11 5.68
N MET A 276 -10.22 13.28 5.29
CA MET A 276 -10.28 13.72 3.89
C MET A 276 -9.40 12.84 2.99
N THR A 277 -8.20 12.50 3.45
CA THR A 277 -7.33 11.56 2.73
C THR A 277 -7.97 10.17 2.60
N ALA A 278 -8.64 9.67 3.66
CA ALA A 278 -9.36 8.41 3.63
C ALA A 278 -10.49 8.44 2.59
N VAL A 279 -11.31 9.51 2.61
CA VAL A 279 -12.41 9.73 1.67
C VAL A 279 -11.92 9.73 0.23
N VAL A 280 -10.89 10.52 -0.08
CA VAL A 280 -10.33 10.60 -1.46
C VAL A 280 -9.83 9.24 -1.93
N ARG A 281 -9.16 8.49 -1.05
CA ARG A 281 -8.66 7.14 -1.40
C ARG A 281 -9.80 6.14 -1.58
N LEU A 282 -10.78 6.12 -0.70
CA LEU A 282 -11.95 5.21 -0.79
C LEU A 282 -12.71 5.39 -2.10
N ARG A 283 -12.95 6.63 -2.52
CA ARG A 283 -13.65 6.95 -3.79
C ARG A 283 -12.93 6.38 -5.02
N GLY A 284 -11.61 6.18 -4.96
CA GLY A 284 -10.80 5.57 -6.02
C GLY A 284 -10.74 4.05 -6.00
N LEU A 285 -11.39 3.37 -5.04
CA LEU A 285 -11.30 1.93 -4.86
C LEU A 285 -12.57 1.18 -5.34
N VAL A 286 -13.11 1.58 -6.48
CA VAL A 286 -14.21 0.89 -7.17
C VAL A 286 -13.68 0.31 -8.48
N GLY A 287 -14.00 -0.94 -8.76
CA GLY A 287 -13.58 -1.66 -9.97
C GLY A 287 -12.66 -2.85 -9.70
N GLU A 288 -11.85 -3.19 -10.68
CA GLU A 288 -10.90 -4.30 -10.62
C GLU A 288 -9.49 -3.78 -10.37
N PHE A 289 -8.79 -4.42 -9.46
CA PHE A 289 -7.42 -4.07 -9.07
C PHE A 289 -6.54 -5.30 -9.08
N GLU A 290 -5.28 -5.13 -9.47
CA GLU A 290 -4.31 -6.20 -9.45
C GLU A 290 -3.05 -5.76 -8.68
N LYS A 291 -2.42 -6.72 -8.03
CA LYS A 291 -1.08 -6.53 -7.48
C LYS A 291 -0.20 -7.75 -7.75
N PRO A 292 1.12 -7.60 -7.79
CA PRO A 292 2.03 -8.72 -7.93
C PRO A 292 1.88 -9.73 -6.77
N ARG A 293 2.01 -11.00 -7.08
CA ARG A 293 2.22 -12.03 -6.07
C ARG A 293 3.71 -12.03 -5.68
N PHE A 294 4.02 -11.41 -4.57
CA PHE A 294 5.40 -11.09 -4.16
C PHE A 294 6.26 -12.25 -3.71
N PHE A 295 5.71 -13.44 -3.56
CA PHE A 295 6.39 -14.61 -3.01
C PHE A 295 6.10 -15.88 -3.79
N ALA A 296 7.05 -16.82 -3.77
CA ALA A 296 6.85 -18.21 -4.13
C ALA A 296 7.09 -19.09 -2.89
N TYR A 297 6.28 -20.15 -2.74
CA TYR A 297 6.34 -21.07 -1.62
C TYR A 297 6.52 -22.51 -2.10
N LYS A 298 7.51 -23.21 -1.55
CA LYS A 298 7.83 -24.62 -1.83
C LYS A 298 7.63 -25.45 -0.57
N GLN A 299 6.45 -26.05 -0.40
CA GLN A 299 6.08 -26.85 0.78
C GLN A 299 7.14 -27.91 1.13
N LYS A 300 7.70 -28.61 0.13
CA LYS A 300 8.70 -29.68 0.33
C LYS A 300 9.97 -29.21 1.08
N LEU A 301 10.28 -27.93 1.04
CA LEU A 301 11.43 -27.34 1.73
C LEU A 301 11.07 -26.75 3.10
N CYS A 302 9.79 -26.63 3.40
CA CYS A 302 9.34 -25.96 4.62
C CYS A 302 9.59 -26.82 5.86
N ALA A 303 10.15 -26.21 6.91
CA ALA A 303 10.42 -26.86 8.20
C ALA A 303 9.30 -26.63 9.24
N HIS A 304 8.12 -26.20 8.79
CA HIS A 304 7.04 -25.79 9.72
C HIS A 304 6.40 -27.01 10.42
N THR A 305 5.93 -28.01 9.66
CA THR A 305 5.14 -29.12 10.24
C THR A 305 5.39 -30.45 9.52
N ARG A 306 6.62 -30.96 9.57
CA ARG A 306 6.91 -32.26 8.90
C ARG A 306 6.30 -33.49 9.61
N ASN A 307 6.09 -33.41 10.90
CA ASN A 307 5.63 -34.53 11.74
C ASN A 307 4.40 -34.17 12.58
N THR A 308 3.45 -33.39 12.00
CA THR A 308 2.24 -32.87 12.69
C THR A 308 2.54 -31.98 13.90
N GLN A 309 3.80 -31.71 14.21
CA GLN A 309 4.23 -30.79 15.24
C GLN A 309 4.65 -29.46 14.62
N VAL A 310 4.31 -28.35 15.27
CA VAL A 310 4.76 -27.02 14.84
C VAL A 310 6.26 -26.88 15.10
N GLY A 311 7.03 -26.72 14.02
CA GLY A 311 8.47 -26.47 14.08
C GLY A 311 8.78 -24.98 13.88
N CYS A 312 9.34 -24.62 12.70
CA CYS A 312 9.72 -23.23 12.40
C CYS A 312 8.50 -22.31 12.21
N THR A 313 8.44 -21.19 12.95
CA THR A 313 7.39 -20.15 12.85
C THR A 313 7.91 -18.81 12.35
N ALA A 314 9.21 -18.67 12.04
CA ALA A 314 9.87 -17.40 11.78
C ALA A 314 9.14 -16.49 10.76
N CYS A 315 8.60 -17.07 9.66
CA CYS A 315 7.86 -16.29 8.66
C CYS A 315 6.48 -15.83 9.15
N ILE A 316 5.85 -16.58 10.07
CA ILE A 316 4.57 -16.21 10.69
C ILE A 316 4.81 -15.03 11.65
N ASP A 317 5.82 -15.14 12.48
CA ASP A 317 6.12 -14.20 13.56
C ASP A 317 6.58 -12.83 13.02
N VAL A 318 7.30 -12.80 11.88
CA VAL A 318 7.77 -11.56 11.26
C VAL A 318 6.72 -10.87 10.37
N CYS A 319 5.59 -11.54 10.09
CA CYS A 319 4.62 -11.02 9.12
C CYS A 319 3.83 -9.82 9.66
N SER A 320 4.21 -8.61 9.27
CA SER A 320 3.57 -7.34 9.68
C SER A 320 2.11 -7.18 9.23
N ALA A 321 1.68 -7.96 8.22
CA ALA A 321 0.31 -7.97 7.70
C ALA A 321 -0.52 -9.15 8.19
N SER A 322 0.04 -10.01 9.07
CA SER A 322 -0.62 -11.25 9.53
C SER A 322 -1.15 -12.13 8.37
N ALA A 323 -0.47 -12.07 7.23
CA ALA A 323 -0.87 -12.79 6.00
C ALA A 323 -0.48 -14.27 6.02
N ILE A 324 0.32 -14.72 6.99
CA ILE A 324 0.84 -16.09 7.06
C ILE A 324 0.26 -16.79 8.29
N ARG A 325 -0.28 -17.97 8.07
CA ARG A 325 -0.82 -18.80 9.17
C ARG A 325 -0.34 -20.24 9.08
N SER A 326 -0.37 -20.94 10.20
CA SER A 326 -0.13 -22.37 10.28
C SER A 326 -1.30 -23.17 9.72
N ASP A 327 -0.99 -24.20 8.94
CA ASP A 327 -1.91 -25.25 8.55
C ASP A 327 -1.33 -26.59 8.99
N ILE A 328 -1.63 -26.99 10.22
CA ILE A 328 -1.10 -28.22 10.84
C ILE A 328 -1.57 -29.46 10.08
N LYS A 329 -2.86 -29.47 9.66
CA LYS A 329 -3.44 -30.61 8.91
C LYS A 329 -2.79 -30.78 7.55
N GLY A 330 -2.55 -29.70 6.84
CA GLY A 330 -1.84 -29.69 5.55
C GLY A 330 -0.32 -29.80 5.67
N GLN A 331 0.23 -29.83 6.89
CA GLN A 331 1.67 -29.86 7.18
C GLN A 331 2.44 -28.71 6.46
N GLN A 332 1.91 -27.51 6.49
CA GLN A 332 2.45 -26.38 5.76
C GLN A 332 2.10 -25.04 6.44
N ILE A 333 2.67 -23.97 5.91
CA ILE A 333 2.13 -22.63 6.09
C ILE A 333 1.16 -22.29 4.96
N VAL A 334 0.19 -21.43 5.23
CA VAL A 334 -0.66 -20.84 4.20
C VAL A 334 -0.41 -19.34 4.20
N VAL A 335 -0.05 -18.81 3.04
CA VAL A 335 0.12 -17.37 2.85
C VAL A 335 -1.09 -16.84 2.09
N ASN A 336 -1.82 -15.90 2.71
CA ASN A 336 -2.89 -15.19 2.04
C ASN A 336 -2.31 -14.09 1.13
N PRO A 337 -2.38 -14.26 -0.21
CA PRO A 337 -1.77 -13.31 -1.13
C PRO A 337 -2.50 -11.96 -1.12
N SER A 338 -3.80 -11.93 -0.77
CA SER A 338 -4.58 -10.69 -0.70
C SER A 338 -4.21 -9.82 0.48
N LEU A 339 -3.80 -10.39 1.61
CA LEU A 339 -3.27 -9.65 2.76
C LEU A 339 -1.80 -9.28 2.61
N CYS A 340 -1.02 -10.04 1.81
CA CYS A 340 0.41 -9.82 1.66
C CYS A 340 0.70 -8.43 1.06
N VAL A 341 1.47 -7.60 1.76
CA VAL A 341 1.86 -6.23 1.32
C VAL A 341 3.18 -6.19 0.54
N GLY A 342 3.80 -7.34 0.27
CA GLY A 342 5.01 -7.42 -0.53
C GLY A 342 6.29 -6.94 0.14
N CYS A 343 6.33 -6.83 1.47
CA CYS A 343 7.52 -6.34 2.17
C CYS A 343 8.73 -7.29 2.08
N GLY A 344 8.52 -8.61 1.88
CA GLY A 344 9.58 -9.60 1.72
C GLY A 344 10.26 -10.06 3.01
N ALA A 345 9.94 -9.52 4.19
CA ALA A 345 10.58 -9.89 5.46
C ALA A 345 10.51 -11.41 5.75
N CYS A 346 9.42 -12.07 5.39
CA CYS A 346 9.28 -13.51 5.58
C CYS A 346 10.27 -14.35 4.75
N THR A 347 10.77 -13.81 3.64
CA THR A 347 11.76 -14.53 2.80
C THR A 347 13.16 -14.40 3.36
N THR A 348 13.48 -13.32 4.09
CA THR A 348 14.81 -13.11 4.69
C THR A 348 15.05 -13.94 5.94
N VAL A 349 13.97 -14.32 6.65
CA VAL A 349 14.04 -15.16 7.86
C VAL A 349 13.79 -16.65 7.59
N CYS A 350 13.52 -17.06 6.35
CA CYS A 350 13.26 -18.46 5.98
C CYS A 350 14.57 -19.26 5.92
N PRO A 351 14.88 -20.14 6.90
CA PRO A 351 16.17 -20.81 6.94
C PRO A 351 16.35 -21.88 5.86
N SER A 352 15.26 -22.37 5.29
CA SER A 352 15.27 -23.45 4.29
C SER A 352 15.09 -22.94 2.85
N GLY A 353 14.83 -21.62 2.64
CA GLY A 353 14.50 -21.07 1.33
C GLY A 353 13.17 -21.59 0.76
N ALA A 354 12.27 -22.10 1.62
CA ALA A 354 10.93 -22.50 1.23
C ALA A 354 10.07 -21.33 0.77
N LEU A 355 10.25 -20.15 1.38
CA LEU A 355 9.70 -18.88 0.94
C LEU A 355 10.80 -18.09 0.21
N THR A 356 10.53 -17.66 -0.99
CA THR A 356 11.43 -16.83 -1.81
C THR A 356 10.70 -15.60 -2.32
N TYR A 357 11.42 -14.48 -2.43
CA TYR A 357 10.88 -13.23 -2.97
C TYR A 357 10.89 -13.28 -4.50
N THR A 358 9.85 -12.72 -5.13
CA THR A 358 9.66 -12.81 -6.59
C THR A 358 9.53 -11.47 -7.31
N TYR A 359 9.62 -10.34 -6.59
CA TYR A 359 9.34 -9.02 -7.18
C TYR A 359 10.37 -7.94 -6.76
N PRO A 360 11.49 -7.85 -7.45
CA PRO A 360 12.06 -8.82 -8.39
C PRO A 360 12.65 -10.05 -7.69
N ARG A 361 13.00 -11.09 -8.45
CA ARG A 361 13.61 -12.30 -7.90
C ARG A 361 15.03 -12.02 -7.42
N ALA A 362 15.54 -12.85 -6.50
CA ALA A 362 16.87 -12.67 -5.92
C ALA A 362 18.00 -12.68 -6.98
N ASN A 363 17.92 -13.53 -8.01
CA ASN A 363 18.88 -13.55 -9.11
C ASN A 363 18.85 -12.24 -9.93
N GLU A 364 17.68 -11.67 -10.19
CA GLU A 364 17.54 -10.40 -10.91
C GLU A 364 18.12 -9.24 -10.09
N GLN A 365 17.89 -9.22 -8.77
CA GLN A 365 18.52 -8.26 -7.86
C GLN A 365 20.06 -8.43 -7.85
N GLY A 366 20.53 -9.66 -7.83
CA GLY A 366 21.97 -9.98 -7.89
C GLY A 366 22.62 -9.50 -9.20
N VAL A 367 21.95 -9.71 -10.34
CA VAL A 367 22.40 -9.22 -11.65
C VAL A 367 22.45 -7.69 -11.69
N ALA A 368 21.42 -7.01 -11.18
CA ALA A 368 21.39 -5.55 -11.10
C ALA A 368 22.53 -5.02 -10.22
N LEU A 369 22.75 -5.59 -9.06
CA LEU A 369 23.82 -5.23 -8.14
C LEU A 369 25.23 -5.46 -8.75
N LYS A 370 25.44 -6.62 -9.37
CA LYS A 370 26.70 -6.92 -10.08
C LYS A 370 26.95 -5.95 -11.21
N THR A 371 25.96 -5.66 -12.02
CA THR A 371 26.06 -4.71 -13.13
C THR A 371 26.38 -3.30 -12.62
N LEU A 372 25.71 -2.85 -11.56
CA LEU A 372 25.94 -1.56 -10.93
C LEU A 372 27.40 -1.40 -10.50
N LEU A 373 27.88 -2.33 -9.69
CA LEU A 373 29.24 -2.27 -9.09
C LEU A 373 30.35 -2.51 -10.10
N SER A 374 30.20 -3.50 -10.99
CA SER A 374 31.21 -3.78 -12.02
C SER A 374 31.36 -2.63 -13.05
N THR A 375 30.24 -2.01 -13.44
CA THR A 375 30.29 -0.86 -14.36
C THR A 375 30.91 0.37 -13.66
N TYR A 376 30.53 0.60 -12.39
CA TYR A 376 31.14 1.67 -11.59
C TYR A 376 32.66 1.52 -11.52
N ALA A 377 33.17 0.33 -11.20
CA ALA A 377 34.61 0.06 -11.13
C ALA A 377 35.30 0.22 -12.49
N ARG A 378 34.73 -0.33 -13.57
CA ARG A 378 35.27 -0.19 -14.95
C ARG A 378 35.34 1.26 -15.41
N ALA A 379 34.38 2.09 -15.00
CA ALA A 379 34.38 3.51 -15.28
C ALA A 379 35.36 4.33 -14.41
N GLY A 380 36.19 3.67 -13.62
CA GLY A 380 37.19 4.32 -12.75
C GLY A 380 36.72 4.73 -11.37
N GLY A 381 35.51 4.31 -10.98
CA GLY A 381 34.97 4.54 -9.63
C GLY A 381 35.74 3.77 -8.56
N LYS A 382 35.86 4.37 -7.37
CA LYS A 382 36.57 3.78 -6.22
C LYS A 382 35.72 3.86 -4.97
N ASN A 383 35.93 2.94 -4.02
CA ASN A 383 35.26 2.92 -2.71
C ASN A 383 33.73 3.00 -2.85
N ALA A 384 33.14 2.12 -3.65
CA ALA A 384 31.72 2.11 -3.92
C ALA A 384 30.91 1.84 -2.64
N ALA A 385 29.92 2.66 -2.35
CA ALA A 385 28.92 2.37 -1.33
C ALA A 385 27.55 2.17 -2.01
N VAL A 386 26.82 1.11 -1.71
CA VAL A 386 25.48 0.87 -2.25
C VAL A 386 24.44 1.43 -1.30
N LEU A 387 23.55 2.29 -1.78
CA LEU A 387 22.38 2.79 -1.05
C LEU A 387 21.15 2.00 -1.48
N LEU A 388 20.82 0.96 -0.72
CA LEU A 388 19.61 0.15 -0.93
C LEU A 388 18.42 0.90 -0.33
N HIS A 389 17.40 1.16 -1.13
CA HIS A 389 16.26 1.98 -0.69
C HIS A 389 14.94 1.44 -1.26
N SER A 390 13.82 1.79 -0.61
CA SER A 390 12.48 1.47 -1.12
C SER A 390 12.19 2.18 -2.45
N GLY A 391 11.44 1.54 -3.33
CA GLY A 391 11.16 2.05 -4.67
C GLY A 391 10.44 3.41 -4.66
N GLU A 392 9.40 3.57 -3.85
CA GLU A 392 8.60 4.80 -3.82
C GLU A 392 9.20 5.87 -2.90
N GLY A 393 9.17 5.65 -1.60
CA GLY A 393 9.59 6.64 -0.61
C GLY A 393 11.07 6.99 -0.69
N GLY A 394 11.93 5.97 -0.85
CA GLY A 394 13.37 6.18 -0.96
C GLY A 394 13.79 6.91 -2.24
N THR A 395 13.18 6.57 -3.38
CA THR A 395 13.45 7.26 -4.64
C THR A 395 13.07 8.74 -4.56
N ARG A 396 11.92 9.05 -3.95
CA ARG A 396 11.49 10.44 -3.73
C ARG A 396 12.46 11.18 -2.84
N LEU A 397 12.85 10.60 -1.70
CA LEU A 397 13.78 11.23 -0.76
C LEU A 397 15.16 11.52 -1.39
N ILE A 398 15.70 10.58 -2.19
CA ILE A 398 16.94 10.77 -2.94
C ILE A 398 16.80 11.91 -3.96
N GLY A 399 15.66 11.98 -4.65
CA GLY A 399 15.36 13.06 -5.55
C GLY A 399 15.27 14.42 -4.84
N ASP A 400 14.61 14.49 -3.69
CA ASP A 400 14.51 15.70 -2.87
C ASP A 400 15.87 16.16 -2.35
N LEU A 401 16.71 15.22 -1.89
CA LEU A 401 18.08 15.51 -1.47
C LEU A 401 18.93 16.11 -2.60
N GLY A 402 18.80 15.56 -3.81
CA GLY A 402 19.50 16.10 -5.00
C GLY A 402 19.01 17.50 -5.38
N ARG A 403 17.71 17.75 -5.33
CA ARG A 403 17.12 19.10 -5.54
C ARG A 403 17.59 20.08 -4.49
N ALA A 404 17.57 19.69 -3.21
CA ALA A 404 18.07 20.51 -2.12
C ALA A 404 19.54 20.88 -2.32
N ALA A 405 20.39 19.95 -2.74
CA ALA A 405 21.81 20.23 -3.02
C ALA A 405 22.02 21.24 -4.16
N ARG A 406 21.06 21.39 -5.05
CA ARG A 406 21.11 22.39 -6.12
C ARG A 406 20.76 23.79 -5.62
N ILE A 407 19.88 23.88 -4.63
CA ILE A 407 19.34 25.15 -4.10
C ILE A 407 20.19 25.64 -2.92
N ASP A 408 20.49 24.74 -1.98
CA ASP A 408 21.20 25.05 -0.74
C ASP A 408 22.69 24.68 -0.84
N PRO A 409 23.59 25.67 -0.69
CA PRO A 409 25.03 25.42 -0.66
C PRO A 409 25.51 24.51 0.47
N ALA A 410 24.80 24.42 1.60
CA ALA A 410 25.17 23.56 2.72
C ALA A 410 24.83 22.09 2.48
N THR A 411 23.84 21.80 1.63
CA THR A 411 23.40 20.42 1.33
C THR A 411 24.33 19.77 0.31
N ARG A 412 24.87 18.59 0.63
CA ARG A 412 25.85 17.89 -0.22
C ARG A 412 25.23 17.11 -1.39
N GLY A 413 23.98 16.66 -1.25
CA GLY A 413 23.36 15.72 -2.19
C GLY A 413 23.89 14.29 -2.01
N VAL A 414 23.62 13.43 -2.98
CA VAL A 414 24.06 12.02 -2.97
C VAL A 414 25.53 11.94 -3.45
N PRO A 415 26.49 11.55 -2.60
CA PRO A 415 27.92 11.52 -2.96
C PRO A 415 28.21 10.66 -4.18
N ALA A 416 29.21 11.03 -4.99
CA ALA A 416 29.55 10.36 -6.24
C ALA A 416 29.86 8.86 -6.08
N ARG A 417 30.41 8.45 -4.94
CA ARG A 417 30.70 7.06 -4.60
C ARG A 417 29.48 6.24 -4.11
N VAL A 418 28.36 6.91 -3.78
CA VAL A 418 27.14 6.25 -3.27
C VAL A 418 26.22 5.93 -4.43
N LEU A 419 25.98 4.65 -4.66
CA LEU A 419 25.22 4.11 -5.78
C LEU A 419 23.81 3.73 -5.28
N PRO A 420 22.76 4.50 -5.61
CA PRO A 420 21.40 4.13 -5.23
C PRO A 420 20.91 2.95 -6.05
N LEU A 421 20.32 1.95 -5.36
CA LEU A 421 19.64 0.81 -5.97
C LEU A 421 18.26 0.68 -5.33
N ALA A 422 17.23 0.91 -6.14
CA ALA A 422 15.85 0.81 -5.71
C ALA A 422 15.40 -0.65 -5.62
N LEU A 423 14.69 -0.97 -4.56
CA LEU A 423 14.02 -2.25 -4.33
C LEU A 423 12.54 -1.99 -4.13
N HIS A 424 11.69 -2.98 -4.36
CA HIS A 424 10.27 -2.79 -4.07
C HIS A 424 10.06 -2.42 -2.60
N HIS A 425 10.68 -3.17 -1.68
CA HIS A 425 10.67 -2.88 -0.25
C HIS A 425 11.99 -3.26 0.41
N SER A 426 12.53 -2.40 1.27
CA SER A 426 13.83 -2.62 1.93
C SER A 426 13.87 -3.85 2.86
N ALA A 427 12.73 -4.28 3.43
CA ALA A 427 12.67 -5.47 4.26
C ALA A 427 12.84 -6.80 3.47
N SER A 428 12.86 -6.76 2.12
CA SER A 428 13.20 -7.92 1.28
C SER A 428 14.69 -8.23 1.21
N LEU A 429 15.54 -7.40 1.85
CA LEU A 429 16.98 -7.52 1.84
C LEU A 429 17.46 -8.66 2.75
N GLY A 430 17.85 -9.78 2.14
CA GLY A 430 18.50 -10.87 2.85
C GLY A 430 20.01 -10.66 3.01
N VAL A 431 20.62 -11.48 3.85
CA VAL A 431 22.09 -11.49 4.05
C VAL A 431 22.84 -11.86 2.78
N ASP A 432 22.23 -12.62 1.90
CA ASP A 432 22.74 -13.01 0.57
C ASP A 432 23.01 -11.79 -0.32
N LEU A 433 22.12 -10.79 -0.32
CA LEU A 433 22.32 -9.56 -1.10
C LEU A 433 23.42 -8.67 -0.47
N TRP A 434 23.49 -8.59 0.86
CA TRP A 434 24.55 -7.88 1.56
C TRP A 434 25.93 -8.46 1.25
N LEU A 435 26.08 -9.78 1.37
CA LEU A 435 27.33 -10.47 1.06
C LEU A 435 27.70 -10.35 -0.42
N SER A 436 26.71 -10.39 -1.32
CA SER A 436 26.91 -10.17 -2.74
C SER A 436 27.44 -8.76 -3.02
N ALA A 437 26.92 -7.73 -2.34
CA ALA A 437 27.40 -6.36 -2.49
C ALA A 437 28.89 -6.26 -2.15
N VAL A 438 29.29 -6.82 -1.02
CA VAL A 438 30.71 -6.86 -0.59
C VAL A 438 31.56 -7.64 -1.61
N ALA A 439 31.09 -8.82 -2.03
CA ALA A 439 31.81 -9.63 -3.01
C ALA A 439 32.00 -8.95 -4.38
N TYR A 440 31.06 -8.08 -4.76
CA TYR A 440 31.17 -7.29 -6.00
C TYR A 440 31.91 -5.95 -5.82
N GLY A 441 32.48 -5.69 -4.65
CA GLY A 441 33.36 -4.56 -4.39
C GLY A 441 32.72 -3.33 -3.74
N ALA A 442 31.59 -3.51 -3.07
CA ALA A 442 31.09 -2.48 -2.16
C ALA A 442 31.95 -2.42 -0.89
N SER A 443 32.19 -1.20 -0.38
CA SER A 443 33.02 -0.93 0.81
C SER A 443 32.18 -0.35 1.96
#